data_d61c0ec1c9d6ec6c47eba5ebcea22a90
#
_entry.id   d61c0ec1c9d6ec6c47eba5ebcea22a90
#
_cell.length_a   1.000
_cell.length_b   1.000
_cell.length_c   1.000
_cell.angle_alpha   90.00
_cell.angle_beta   90.00
_cell.angle_gamma   90.00
#
_symmetry.space_group_name_H-M   'P 1'
#
loop_
_entity.id
_entity.type
_entity.pdbx_description
1 polymer ?
#
loop_
_entity_poly.entity_id
_entity_poly.type
_entity_poly.pdbx_seq_one_letter_code
_entity_poly.pdbx_strand_id
1 'polypeptide(L)'
;FLYQQSSIEESFYRFLPIFKRADLIVTSTNKQRQIITDLYRKEVLGIVSPYPRAGEKMICRRNNQAMSIGDYILANGTRGVCMNTVSGSMVDKSTKTFCMDFKPDVVAGSDLYFDNLICDADFLKQPFGTNTMTAFQHPGEKFEYAHAITTHLIQGGSAPVVIFMDALSRDPEYLNRLRYTAATRATDRLDYL
;
A
#
# COMPACT_ATOMS: atom_id res chain seq x y z
N PHE A 1 -2.99 0.67 23.75
CA PHE A 1 -2.23 0.40 22.51
C PHE A 1 -2.43 -1.05 22.02
N LEU A 2 -2.20 -2.05 22.87
CA LEU A 2 -2.41 -3.49 22.58
C LEU A 2 -3.87 -3.83 22.31
N TYR A 3 -4.81 -3.21 23.03
CA TYR A 3 -6.24 -3.43 22.86
C TYR A 3 -6.76 -3.04 21.46
N GLN A 4 -6.24 -1.94 20.89
CA GLN A 4 -6.61 -1.54 19.52
C GLN A 4 -6.07 -2.50 18.46
N GLN A 5 -4.90 -3.08 18.67
CA GLN A 5 -4.32 -4.03 17.73
C GLN A 5 -5.13 -5.33 17.71
N SER A 6 -5.42 -5.91 18.88
CA SER A 6 -6.22 -7.14 18.98
C SER A 6 -7.61 -6.97 18.38
N SER A 7 -8.24 -5.81 18.54
CA SER A 7 -9.54 -5.49 17.92
C SER A 7 -9.49 -5.45 16.39
N ILE A 8 -8.42 -4.92 15.79
CA ILE A 8 -8.25 -4.90 14.32
C ILE A 8 -8.00 -6.31 13.80
N GLU A 9 -7.15 -7.09 14.47
CA GLU A 9 -6.85 -8.47 14.10
C GLU A 9 -8.11 -9.35 14.19
N GLU A 10 -8.87 -9.24 15.27
CA GLU A 10 -10.13 -9.96 15.45
C GLU A 10 -11.14 -9.62 14.32
N SER A 11 -11.29 -8.34 14.00
CA SER A 11 -12.13 -7.89 12.89
C SER A 11 -11.65 -8.48 11.56
N PHE A 12 -10.34 -8.49 11.30
CA PHE A 12 -9.79 -9.05 10.09
C PHE A 12 -10.13 -10.55 9.94
N TYR A 13 -9.90 -11.35 10.98
CA TYR A 13 -10.20 -12.79 10.93
C TYR A 13 -11.70 -13.07 10.83
N ARG A 14 -12.53 -12.30 11.53
CA ARG A 14 -13.99 -12.41 11.46
C ARG A 14 -14.52 -12.17 10.05
N PHE A 15 -13.94 -11.23 9.33
CA PHE A 15 -14.38 -10.82 7.99
C PHE A 15 -13.43 -11.26 6.88
N LEU A 16 -12.55 -12.22 7.14
CA LEU A 16 -11.56 -12.73 6.18
C LEU A 16 -12.14 -13.06 4.79
N PRO A 17 -13.33 -13.68 4.65
CA PRO A 17 -13.92 -13.93 3.33
C PRO A 17 -14.25 -12.65 2.55
N ILE A 18 -14.54 -11.54 3.23
CA ILE A 18 -14.79 -10.23 2.60
C ILE A 18 -13.45 -9.65 2.15
N PHE A 19 -12.42 -9.67 3.01
CA PHE A 19 -11.08 -9.19 2.65
C PHE A 19 -10.50 -9.89 1.41
N LYS A 20 -10.75 -11.19 1.24
CA LYS A 20 -10.29 -11.96 0.07
C LYS A 20 -10.91 -11.50 -1.27
N ARG A 21 -12.05 -10.84 -1.24
CA ARG A 21 -12.75 -10.36 -2.45
C ARG A 21 -12.53 -8.88 -2.71
N ALA A 22 -11.86 -8.19 -1.82
CA ALA A 22 -11.67 -6.75 -1.93
C ALA A 22 -10.66 -6.41 -3.04
N ASP A 23 -11.06 -5.51 -3.93
CA ASP A 23 -10.13 -4.86 -4.86
C ASP A 23 -9.33 -3.77 -4.16
N LEU A 24 -9.94 -3.15 -3.15
CA LEU A 24 -9.36 -2.04 -2.41
C LEU A 24 -9.78 -2.07 -0.94
N ILE A 25 -8.80 -1.97 -0.05
CA ILE A 25 -9.04 -1.84 1.39
C ILE A 25 -8.64 -0.43 1.80
N VAL A 26 -9.61 0.33 2.32
CA VAL A 26 -9.42 1.70 2.79
C VAL A 26 -9.48 1.73 4.30
N THR A 27 -8.52 2.37 4.92
CA THR A 27 -8.43 2.50 6.37
C THR A 27 -8.41 3.96 6.78
N SER A 28 -8.83 4.23 8.00
CA SER A 28 -8.87 5.57 8.55
C SER A 28 -7.53 6.03 9.11
N THR A 29 -6.66 5.09 9.51
CA THR A 29 -5.38 5.39 10.15
C THR A 29 -4.24 4.61 9.54
N ASN A 30 -3.03 5.16 9.63
CA ASN A 30 -1.82 4.46 9.18
C ASN A 30 -1.58 3.17 9.98
N LYS A 31 -1.94 3.15 11.26
CA LYS A 31 -1.80 1.95 12.10
C LYS A 31 -2.71 0.81 11.62
N GLN A 32 -4.00 1.09 11.35
CA GLN A 32 -4.90 0.11 10.75
C GLN A 32 -4.34 -0.40 9.42
N ARG A 33 -3.88 0.52 8.56
CA ARG A 33 -3.29 0.20 7.26
C ARG A 33 -2.14 -0.80 7.40
N GLN A 34 -1.22 -0.58 8.32
CA GLN A 34 -0.08 -1.47 8.53
C GLN A 34 -0.54 -2.86 8.99
N ILE A 35 -1.35 -2.94 10.06
CA ILE A 35 -1.83 -4.21 10.60
C ILE A 35 -2.58 -5.00 9.52
N ILE A 36 -3.49 -4.36 8.79
CA ILE A 36 -4.26 -5.02 7.72
C ILE A 36 -3.37 -5.46 6.57
N THR A 37 -2.38 -4.65 6.19
CA THR A 37 -1.43 -5.02 5.13
C THR A 37 -0.63 -6.25 5.51
N ASP A 38 -0.12 -6.30 6.74
CA ASP A 38 0.68 -7.45 7.24
C ASP A 38 -0.18 -8.72 7.31
N LEU A 39 -1.40 -8.60 7.84
CA LEU A 39 -2.36 -9.71 7.89
C LEU A 39 -2.77 -10.18 6.49
N TYR A 40 -3.05 -9.25 5.58
CA TYR A 40 -3.42 -9.59 4.20
C TYR A 40 -2.30 -10.33 3.48
N ARG A 41 -1.07 -9.86 3.60
CA ARG A 41 0.10 -10.54 3.03
C ARG A 41 0.25 -11.95 3.57
N LYS A 42 0.14 -12.13 4.88
CA LYS A 42 0.31 -13.41 5.55
C LYS A 42 -0.86 -14.37 5.29
N GLU A 43 -2.09 -13.94 5.55
CA GLU A 43 -3.26 -14.81 5.62
C GLU A 43 -4.00 -14.96 4.28
N VAL A 44 -3.93 -13.97 3.40
CA VAL A 44 -4.57 -14.01 2.08
C VAL A 44 -3.60 -14.43 1.00
N LEU A 45 -2.39 -13.87 0.99
CA LEU A 45 -1.39 -14.14 -0.04
C LEU A 45 -0.39 -15.24 0.36
N GLY A 46 -0.32 -15.64 1.63
CA GLY A 46 0.65 -16.62 2.12
C GLY A 46 2.10 -16.11 2.06
N ILE A 47 2.31 -14.79 2.13
CA ILE A 47 3.63 -14.17 2.00
C ILE A 47 4.18 -13.79 3.37
N VAL A 48 5.31 -14.38 3.73
CA VAL A 48 6.06 -14.05 4.97
C VAL A 48 7.36 -13.29 4.68
N SER A 49 7.75 -13.18 3.40
CA SER A 49 8.93 -12.42 3.00
C SER A 49 8.78 -10.93 3.37
N PRO A 50 9.84 -10.27 3.87
CA PRO A 50 9.81 -8.82 4.08
C PRO A 50 9.90 -8.02 2.78
N TYR A 51 10.17 -8.68 1.64
CA TYR A 51 10.29 -8.07 0.32
C TYR A 51 9.11 -8.44 -0.58
N PRO A 52 8.81 -7.59 -1.58
CA PRO A 52 7.70 -7.81 -2.48
C PRO A 52 7.82 -9.09 -3.32
N ARG A 53 6.68 -9.66 -3.65
CA ARG A 53 6.54 -10.71 -4.68
C ARG A 53 5.78 -10.17 -5.89
N ALA A 54 5.96 -10.84 -7.00
CA ALA A 54 5.22 -10.54 -8.23
C ALA A 54 3.71 -10.50 -7.96
N GLY A 55 3.05 -9.46 -8.46
CA GLY A 55 1.62 -9.20 -8.27
C GLY A 55 1.25 -8.46 -6.98
N GLU A 56 2.18 -8.23 -6.05
CA GLU A 56 1.86 -7.42 -4.85
C GLU A 56 1.62 -5.96 -5.21
N LYS A 57 0.57 -5.39 -4.63
CA LYS A 57 0.21 -3.97 -4.79
C LYS A 57 1.19 -3.09 -4.02
N MET A 58 1.73 -2.10 -4.72
CA MET A 58 2.72 -1.16 -4.18
C MET A 58 2.30 0.28 -4.44
N ILE A 59 2.81 1.20 -3.65
CA ILE A 59 2.63 2.65 -3.83
C ILE A 59 3.97 3.36 -3.66
N CYS A 60 4.31 4.23 -4.63
CA CYS A 60 5.47 5.09 -4.54
C CYS A 60 5.22 6.23 -3.55
N ARG A 61 6.22 6.54 -2.72
CA ARG A 61 6.14 7.58 -1.67
C ARG A 61 7.11 8.73 -1.90
N ARG A 62 7.69 8.81 -3.08
CA ARG A 62 8.65 9.86 -3.46
C ARG A 62 8.33 10.38 -4.85
N ASN A 63 8.55 11.68 -5.07
CA ASN A 63 8.59 12.24 -6.40
C ASN A 63 10.00 12.06 -6.97
N ASN A 64 10.11 11.44 -8.15
CA ASN A 64 11.38 11.34 -8.86
C ASN A 64 11.20 11.71 -10.33
N GLN A 65 11.46 12.98 -10.63
CA GLN A 65 11.33 13.52 -12.01
C GLN A 65 12.34 12.92 -12.99
N ALA A 66 13.43 12.31 -12.50
CA ALA A 66 14.42 11.67 -13.35
C ALA A 66 14.00 10.26 -13.80
N MET A 67 12.97 9.68 -13.15
CA MET A 67 12.46 8.35 -13.47
C MET A 67 11.16 8.48 -14.26
N SER A 68 11.22 8.15 -15.55
CA SER A 68 10.05 8.19 -16.46
C SER A 68 9.98 6.97 -17.36
N ILE A 69 8.77 6.58 -17.75
CA ILE A 69 8.47 5.60 -18.78
C ILE A 69 7.47 6.20 -19.76
N GLY A 70 7.88 6.41 -21.02
CA GLY A 70 7.12 7.25 -21.93
C GLY A 70 6.93 8.64 -21.32
N ASP A 71 5.70 9.13 -21.31
CA ASP A 71 5.32 10.41 -20.71
C ASP A 71 5.06 10.36 -19.20
N TYR A 72 5.24 9.19 -18.59
CA TYR A 72 4.91 8.92 -17.20
C TYR A 72 6.10 9.13 -16.29
N ILE A 73 5.96 10.02 -15.30
CA ILE A 73 6.96 10.27 -14.25
C ILE A 73 6.59 9.52 -12.99
N LEU A 74 7.57 8.90 -12.33
CA LEU A 74 7.37 8.24 -11.04
C LEU A 74 7.12 9.28 -9.95
N ALA A 75 5.88 9.40 -9.52
CA ALA A 75 5.43 10.39 -8.56
C ALA A 75 4.95 9.76 -7.24
N ASN A 76 4.98 10.55 -6.17
CA ASN A 76 4.37 10.17 -4.90
C ASN A 76 2.87 9.90 -5.09
N GLY A 77 2.41 8.75 -4.58
CA GLY A 77 1.04 8.32 -4.76
C GLY A 77 0.81 7.43 -6.00
N THR A 78 1.81 7.25 -6.87
CA THR A 78 1.71 6.29 -7.98
C THR A 78 1.51 4.88 -7.44
N ARG A 79 0.35 4.28 -7.74
CA ARG A 79 0.01 2.90 -7.40
C ARG A 79 0.31 1.99 -8.58
N GLY A 80 0.56 0.73 -8.27
CA GLY A 80 0.82 -0.30 -9.26
C GLY A 80 1.17 -1.63 -8.62
N VAL A 81 1.78 -2.50 -9.39
CA VAL A 81 2.16 -3.84 -8.95
C VAL A 81 3.65 -4.07 -9.11
N CYS A 82 4.21 -4.84 -8.18
CA CYS A 82 5.53 -5.42 -8.32
C CYS A 82 5.48 -6.51 -9.40
N MET A 83 6.34 -6.44 -10.41
CA MET A 83 6.34 -7.37 -11.55
C MET A 83 7.18 -8.61 -11.30
N ASN A 84 8.18 -8.52 -10.43
CA ASN A 84 9.11 -9.61 -10.13
C ASN A 84 9.10 -9.95 -8.64
N THR A 85 9.44 -11.19 -8.29
CA THR A 85 9.65 -11.56 -6.89
C THR A 85 11.05 -11.15 -6.45
N VAL A 86 11.14 -10.24 -5.48
CA VAL A 86 12.41 -9.81 -4.92
C VAL A 86 13.04 -10.94 -4.11
N SER A 87 14.14 -11.47 -4.60
CA SER A 87 14.93 -12.52 -3.94
C SER A 87 16.10 -11.93 -3.14
N GLY A 88 16.72 -12.75 -2.31
CA GLY A 88 17.89 -12.33 -1.52
C GLY A 88 19.07 -11.85 -2.37
N SER A 89 19.21 -12.34 -3.61
CA SER A 89 20.26 -11.90 -4.56
C SER A 89 20.02 -10.48 -5.12
N MET A 90 18.79 -9.98 -5.02
CA MET A 90 18.39 -8.64 -5.45
C MET A 90 18.50 -7.61 -4.32
N VAL A 91 18.94 -8.05 -3.14
CA VAL A 91 19.05 -7.21 -1.94
C VAL A 91 20.49 -6.90 -1.66
N ASP A 92 20.85 -5.62 -1.69
CA ASP A 92 22.16 -5.16 -1.22
C ASP A 92 22.04 -4.74 0.25
N LYS A 93 22.65 -5.55 1.12
CA LYS A 93 22.68 -5.30 2.57
C LYS A 93 23.59 -4.13 2.95
N SER A 94 24.60 -3.82 2.15
CA SER A 94 25.55 -2.73 2.44
C SER A 94 24.92 -1.36 2.23
N THR A 95 24.14 -1.21 1.16
CA THR A 95 23.40 0.00 0.83
C THR A 95 21.97 0.00 1.38
N LYS A 96 21.50 -1.13 1.93
CA LYS A 96 20.14 -1.34 2.40
C LYS A 96 19.09 -1.10 1.32
N THR A 97 19.39 -1.56 0.10
CA THR A 97 18.52 -1.43 -1.06
C THR A 97 18.12 -2.79 -1.63
N PHE A 98 17.08 -2.79 -2.44
CA PHE A 98 16.68 -3.93 -3.26
C PHE A 98 16.23 -3.46 -4.65
N CYS A 99 16.30 -4.35 -5.64
CA CYS A 99 15.82 -4.06 -6.99
C CYS A 99 14.41 -4.63 -7.19
N MET A 100 13.55 -3.85 -7.85
CA MET A 100 12.16 -4.21 -8.14
C MET A 100 11.75 -3.67 -9.51
N ASP A 101 11.01 -4.47 -10.29
CA ASP A 101 10.29 -4.00 -11.46
C ASP A 101 8.89 -3.58 -11.04
N PHE A 102 8.44 -2.41 -11.49
CA PHE A 102 7.17 -1.83 -11.05
C PHE A 102 6.33 -1.36 -12.23
N LYS A 103 5.09 -1.87 -12.32
CA LYS A 103 4.11 -1.46 -13.32
C LYS A 103 3.04 -0.58 -12.69
N PRO A 104 2.99 0.71 -13.02
CA PRO A 104 1.92 1.61 -12.57
C PRO A 104 0.54 1.20 -13.07
N ASP A 105 -0.51 1.35 -12.25
CA ASP A 105 -1.90 1.06 -12.61
C ASP A 105 -2.33 1.82 -13.87
N VAL A 106 -1.86 3.01 -14.04
CA VAL A 106 -2.19 3.92 -15.13
C VAL A 106 -1.69 3.46 -16.50
N VAL A 107 -0.66 2.62 -16.54
CA VAL A 107 -0.16 1.97 -17.77
C VAL A 107 -0.50 0.48 -17.80
N ALA A 108 -1.47 0.03 -17.02
CA ALA A 108 -1.81 -1.40 -16.86
C ALA A 108 -2.10 -2.11 -18.19
N GLY A 109 -2.72 -1.42 -19.15
CA GLY A 109 -3.05 -1.94 -20.48
C GLY A 109 -1.89 -1.92 -21.50
N SER A 110 -0.69 -1.48 -21.12
CA SER A 110 0.50 -1.40 -21.98
C SER A 110 1.61 -2.32 -21.48
N ASP A 111 2.68 -2.46 -22.25
CA ASP A 111 3.90 -3.18 -21.84
C ASP A 111 4.88 -2.27 -21.07
N LEU A 112 4.50 -1.03 -20.80
CA LEU A 112 5.34 -0.08 -20.08
C LEU A 112 5.41 -0.41 -18.59
N TYR A 113 6.62 -0.43 -18.04
CA TYR A 113 6.90 -0.56 -16.62
C TYR A 113 8.28 0.01 -16.29
N PHE A 114 8.50 0.35 -15.04
CA PHE A 114 9.82 0.71 -14.53
C PHE A 114 10.60 -0.56 -14.23
N ASP A 115 11.72 -0.76 -14.89
CA ASP A 115 12.61 -1.90 -14.68
C ASP A 115 13.74 -1.55 -13.71
N ASN A 116 14.19 -2.53 -12.96
CA ASN A 116 15.36 -2.45 -12.07
C ASN A 116 15.38 -1.21 -11.13
N LEU A 117 14.21 -0.80 -10.61
CA LEU A 117 14.14 0.28 -9.63
C LEU A 117 14.93 -0.09 -8.38
N ILE A 118 15.91 0.73 -8.04
CA ILE A 118 16.64 0.62 -6.76
C ILE A 118 15.75 1.22 -5.67
N CYS A 119 15.28 0.39 -4.74
CA CYS A 119 14.34 0.73 -3.70
C CYS A 119 14.99 0.66 -2.31
N ASP A 120 14.56 1.54 -1.40
CA ASP A 120 15.02 1.59 -0.02
C ASP A 120 14.36 0.47 0.80
N ALA A 121 15.19 -0.46 1.31
CA ALA A 121 14.72 -1.60 2.09
C ALA A 121 14.31 -1.23 3.52
N ASP A 122 14.93 -0.22 4.11
CA ASP A 122 14.59 0.23 5.45
C ASP A 122 13.26 0.99 5.43
N PHE A 123 13.03 1.80 4.38
CA PHE A 123 11.74 2.48 4.21
C PHE A 123 10.58 1.49 4.05
N LEU A 124 10.77 0.42 3.28
CA LEU A 124 9.74 -0.61 3.09
C LEU A 124 9.34 -1.30 4.42
N LYS A 125 10.28 -1.43 5.36
CA LYS A 125 10.08 -2.10 6.66
C LYS A 125 9.63 -1.16 7.77
N GLN A 126 9.64 0.15 7.54
CA GLN A 126 9.30 1.13 8.56
C GLN A 126 7.79 1.12 8.85
N PRO A 127 7.39 1.27 10.13
CA PRO A 127 6.00 1.55 10.46
C PRO A 127 5.55 2.85 9.79
N PHE A 128 4.40 2.84 9.17
CA PHE A 128 3.80 4.01 8.53
C PHE A 128 3.72 5.21 9.49
N GLY A 129 4.24 6.35 9.09
CA GLY A 129 4.19 7.60 9.86
C GLY A 129 5.39 7.84 10.79
N THR A 130 6.39 6.96 10.81
CA THR A 130 7.64 7.27 11.48
C THR A 130 8.51 8.16 10.61
N ASN A 131 8.94 9.20 11.23
CA ASN A 131 9.66 10.39 10.85
C ASN A 131 10.46 10.34 9.53
N THR A 132 10.02 11.17 8.61
CA THR A 132 10.54 11.36 7.26
C THR A 132 11.96 11.92 7.18
N MET A 133 12.56 12.42 8.25
CA MET A 133 13.88 13.05 8.15
C MET A 133 15.02 12.08 7.88
N THR A 134 14.94 10.83 8.34
CA THR A 134 15.92 9.79 8.00
C THR A 134 15.70 9.22 6.60
N ALA A 135 14.50 9.34 6.05
CA ALA A 135 14.15 8.84 4.72
C ALA A 135 14.89 9.53 3.57
N PHE A 136 15.42 10.73 3.77
CA PHE A 136 16.20 11.44 2.76
C PHE A 136 17.67 10.99 2.67
N GLN A 137 18.16 10.26 3.66
CA GLN A 137 19.58 9.86 3.76
C GLN A 137 19.86 8.50 3.09
N HIS A 138 18.84 7.68 2.84
CA HIS A 138 19.03 6.38 2.21
C HIS A 138 18.84 6.44 0.70
N PRO A 139 19.70 5.78 -0.06
CA PRO A 139 19.57 5.69 -1.52
C PRO A 139 18.33 4.88 -1.91
N GLY A 140 17.76 5.20 -3.06
CA GLY A 140 16.68 4.43 -3.67
C GLY A 140 15.28 5.05 -3.55
N GLU A 141 14.39 4.46 -4.31
CA GLU A 141 12.98 4.84 -4.37
C GLU A 141 12.24 4.37 -3.12
N LYS A 142 11.25 5.15 -2.70
CA LYS A 142 10.47 4.89 -1.49
C LYS A 142 9.17 4.21 -1.88
N PHE A 143 9.01 2.95 -1.52
CA PHE A 143 7.79 2.18 -1.76
C PHE A 143 7.20 1.64 -0.48
N GLU A 144 5.87 1.56 -0.45
CA GLU A 144 5.10 0.88 0.58
C GLU A 144 4.16 -0.14 -0.06
N TYR A 145 3.74 -1.15 0.71
CA TYR A 145 2.67 -2.07 0.29
C TYR A 145 1.33 -1.32 0.24
N ALA A 146 0.54 -1.60 -0.79
CA ALA A 146 -0.74 -0.94 -1.06
C ALA A 146 -1.94 -1.90 -1.02
N HIS A 147 -1.85 -3.01 -0.26
CA HIS A 147 -2.99 -3.91 -0.03
C HIS A 147 -4.08 -3.22 0.78
N ALA A 148 -3.70 -2.38 1.74
CA ALA A 148 -4.56 -1.41 2.39
C ALA A 148 -3.96 -0.01 2.26
N ILE A 149 -4.80 1.01 2.07
CA ILE A 149 -4.39 2.41 1.95
C ILE A 149 -5.27 3.30 2.81
N THR A 150 -4.74 4.45 3.24
CA THR A 150 -5.57 5.42 3.97
C THR A 150 -6.41 6.27 3.02
N THR A 151 -7.53 6.80 3.52
CA THR A 151 -8.42 7.68 2.75
C THR A 151 -7.70 8.86 2.09
N HIS A 152 -6.64 9.39 2.70
CA HIS A 152 -5.85 10.48 2.12
C HIS A 152 -4.99 10.06 0.91
N LEU A 153 -4.65 8.79 0.79
CA LEU A 153 -3.83 8.25 -0.30
C LEU A 153 -4.66 7.78 -1.50
N ILE A 154 -5.98 7.72 -1.37
CA ILE A 154 -6.86 7.17 -2.42
C ILE A 154 -7.38 8.24 -3.39
N GLN A 155 -6.89 9.45 -3.36
CA GLN A 155 -7.38 10.51 -4.23
C GLN A 155 -7.30 10.11 -5.71
N GLY A 156 -8.44 10.17 -6.41
CA GLY A 156 -8.55 9.91 -7.85
C GLY A 156 -8.72 8.44 -8.28
N GLY A 157 -8.64 7.45 -7.37
CA GLY A 157 -8.84 6.04 -7.72
C GLY A 157 -10.23 5.52 -7.38
N SER A 158 -10.73 4.54 -8.15
CA SER A 158 -11.93 3.76 -7.86
C SER A 158 -11.66 2.27 -7.99
N ALA A 159 -12.51 1.43 -7.42
CA ALA A 159 -12.43 -0.02 -7.50
C ALA A 159 -13.83 -0.64 -7.40
N PRO A 160 -14.06 -1.83 -8.02
CA PRO A 160 -15.36 -2.49 -7.94
C PRO A 160 -15.78 -2.78 -6.50
N VAL A 161 -14.96 -3.48 -5.74
CA VAL A 161 -15.26 -3.87 -4.36
C VAL A 161 -14.32 -3.16 -3.40
N VAL A 162 -14.88 -2.27 -2.59
CA VAL A 162 -14.14 -1.50 -1.58
C VAL A 162 -14.55 -1.94 -0.19
N ILE A 163 -13.57 -2.19 0.68
CA ILE A 163 -13.77 -2.30 2.12
C ILE A 163 -13.33 -0.99 2.76
N PHE A 164 -14.14 -0.44 3.62
CA PHE A 164 -13.77 0.68 4.47
C PHE A 164 -13.74 0.25 5.94
N MET A 165 -12.57 0.33 6.55
CA MET A 165 -12.39 0.14 7.98
C MET A 165 -12.50 1.49 8.69
N ASP A 166 -13.62 1.66 9.41
CA ASP A 166 -13.93 2.93 10.08
C ASP A 166 -12.99 3.21 11.26
N ALA A 167 -12.89 4.48 11.61
CA ALA A 167 -12.14 4.91 12.78
C ALA A 167 -13.08 5.15 13.96
N LEU A 168 -12.59 4.81 15.14
CA LEU A 168 -13.17 5.33 16.37
C LEU A 168 -12.71 6.79 16.54
N SER A 169 -13.44 7.72 15.96
CA SER A 169 -13.23 9.17 16.18
C SER A 169 -14.39 9.75 16.98
N ARG A 170 -14.06 10.75 17.82
CA ARG A 170 -15.07 11.52 18.55
C ARG A 170 -15.63 12.68 17.72
N ASP A 171 -15.08 12.93 16.54
CA ASP A 171 -15.53 13.96 15.61
C ASP A 171 -16.40 13.36 14.51
N PRO A 172 -17.75 13.53 14.56
CA PRO A 172 -18.65 12.98 13.57
C PRO A 172 -18.47 13.57 12.16
N GLU A 173 -18.07 14.85 12.09
CA GLU A 173 -17.87 15.51 10.79
C GLU A 173 -16.64 14.91 10.07
N TYR A 174 -15.56 14.69 10.81
CA TYR A 174 -14.38 14.01 10.30
C TYR A 174 -14.70 12.59 9.80
N LEU A 175 -15.45 11.82 10.59
CA LEU A 175 -15.90 10.48 10.19
C LEU A 175 -16.74 10.51 8.91
N ASN A 176 -17.68 11.43 8.81
CA ASN A 176 -18.52 11.55 7.62
C ASN A 176 -17.72 11.88 6.36
N ARG A 177 -16.68 12.72 6.47
CA ARG A 177 -15.76 13.00 5.36
C ARG A 177 -14.98 11.75 4.93
N LEU A 178 -14.49 10.96 5.88
CA LEU A 178 -13.78 9.72 5.58
C LEU A 178 -14.71 8.71 4.89
N ARG A 179 -15.92 8.51 5.43
CA ARG A 179 -16.95 7.62 4.89
C ARG A 179 -17.35 8.02 3.47
N TYR A 180 -17.61 9.31 3.25
CA TYR A 180 -17.89 9.85 1.93
C TYR A 180 -16.75 9.57 0.95
N THR A 181 -15.51 9.82 1.36
CA THR A 181 -14.34 9.58 0.52
C THR A 181 -14.24 8.09 0.15
N ALA A 182 -14.45 7.18 1.10
CA ALA A 182 -14.43 5.75 0.84
C ALA A 182 -15.60 5.32 -0.06
N ALA A 183 -16.80 5.83 0.20
CA ALA A 183 -18.00 5.51 -0.58
C ALA A 183 -17.86 5.89 -2.06
N THR A 184 -17.29 7.05 -2.33
CA THR A 184 -17.05 7.51 -3.72
C THR A 184 -15.96 6.74 -4.46
N ARG A 185 -15.31 5.77 -3.82
CA ARG A 185 -14.30 4.89 -4.44
C ARG A 185 -14.89 3.57 -4.96
N ALA A 186 -16.00 3.12 -4.38
CA ALA A 186 -16.65 1.89 -4.81
C ALA A 186 -17.52 2.13 -6.05
N THR A 187 -17.34 1.31 -7.10
CA THR A 187 -18.21 1.34 -8.28
C THR A 187 -19.35 0.33 -8.17
N ASP A 188 -19.15 -0.79 -7.48
CA ASP A 188 -20.12 -1.87 -7.38
C ASP A 188 -20.56 -2.13 -5.94
N ARG A 189 -19.59 -2.26 -5.04
CA ARG A 189 -19.86 -2.65 -3.65
C ARG A 189 -18.97 -1.94 -2.65
N LEU A 190 -19.55 -1.49 -1.55
CA LEU A 190 -18.87 -0.97 -0.37
C LEU A 190 -19.26 -1.77 0.86
N ASP A 191 -18.26 -2.35 1.54
CA ASP A 191 -18.43 -3.00 2.83
C ASP A 191 -17.84 -2.10 3.93
N TYR A 192 -18.61 -1.81 4.97
CA TYR A 192 -18.17 -1.11 6.18
C TYR A 192 -17.86 -2.12 7.28
N LEU A 193 -16.65 -1.98 7.90
CA LEU A 193 -16.19 -2.84 9.00
C LEU A 193 -15.72 -2.00 10.20
#